data_0c7b59742cee23334f3d9761865a9061
#
_entry.id   0c7b59742cee23334f3d9761865a9061
#
_cell.length_a   1.000
_cell.length_b   1.000
_cell.length_c   1.000
_cell.angle_alpha   90.00
_cell.angle_beta   90.00
_cell.angle_gamma   90.00
#
_symmetry.space_group_name_H-M   'P 1'
#
loop_
_entity.id
_entity.type
_entity.pdbx_description
1 polymer ?
#
loop_
_entity_poly.entity_id
_entity_poly.type
_entity_poly.pdbx_seq_one_letter_code
_entity_poly.pdbx_strand_id
1 'polypeptide(L)'
;MTASLSHAAERAATRIELDLTRRLFLGGLAGSLSIFSKSSLAEQLSKEKPTTVSSEGIVRTVIENYANDLTGEEFKLVMTSYPPGVGLPSHHHPSVAHNYVLEGVAESRYAREELKFFKAGESYQDMAGVQHEIFRNPDRDAPLQYLIAYTVKKGQPI
;
A
#
# COMPACT_ATOMS: atom_id res chain seq x y z
N MET A 1 3.86 -4.72 33.96
CA MET A 1 3.34 -3.34 33.77
C MET A 1 2.57 -3.12 32.47
N THR A 2 2.31 -4.13 31.66
CA THR A 2 1.66 -4.03 30.32
C THR A 2 0.13 -4.21 30.33
N ALA A 3 -0.48 -4.75 31.38
CA ALA A 3 -1.92 -4.99 31.43
C ALA A 3 -2.77 -3.74 31.76
N SER A 4 -2.18 -2.68 32.28
CA SER A 4 -2.92 -1.47 32.70
C SER A 4 -3.30 -0.53 31.56
N LEU A 5 -2.55 -0.53 30.45
CA LEU A 5 -2.79 0.35 29.30
C LEU A 5 -3.91 -0.15 28.38
N SER A 6 -4.09 -1.47 28.28
CA SER A 6 -5.14 -2.09 27.47
C SER A 6 -6.55 -1.77 28.03
N HIS A 7 -6.74 -1.85 29.33
CA HIS A 7 -8.02 -1.56 29.98
C HIS A 7 -8.42 -0.07 29.93
N ALA A 8 -7.47 0.83 29.88
CA ALA A 8 -7.74 2.26 29.76
C ALA A 8 -8.25 2.65 28.35
N ALA A 9 -7.68 2.06 27.32
CA ALA A 9 -8.08 2.29 25.93
C ALA A 9 -9.49 1.73 25.63
N GLU A 10 -9.80 0.55 26.16
CA GLU A 10 -11.12 -0.09 26.00
C GLU A 10 -12.24 0.70 26.70
N ARG A 11 -11.98 1.23 27.89
CA ARG A 11 -12.93 2.09 28.62
C ARG A 11 -13.14 3.46 27.95
N ALA A 12 -12.13 4.00 27.29
CA ALA A 12 -12.24 5.25 26.53
C ALA A 12 -13.11 5.08 25.28
N ALA A 13 -12.95 4.00 24.54
CA ALA A 13 -13.75 3.67 23.36
C ALA A 13 -15.24 3.48 23.72
N THR A 14 -15.53 2.72 24.77
CA THR A 14 -16.92 2.50 25.24
C THR A 14 -17.58 3.79 25.73
N ARG A 15 -16.81 4.73 26.31
CA ARG A 15 -17.36 6.00 26.79
C ARG A 15 -17.69 6.97 25.65
N ILE A 16 -16.96 6.91 24.56
CA ILE A 16 -17.23 7.73 23.36
C ILE A 16 -18.51 7.23 22.65
N GLU A 17 -18.74 5.93 22.55
CA GLU A 17 -19.96 5.38 21.97
C GLU A 17 -21.21 5.71 22.76
N LEU A 18 -21.14 5.69 24.10
CA LEU A 18 -22.26 6.03 24.98
C LEU A 18 -22.61 7.53 24.95
N ASP A 19 -21.65 8.42 24.70
CA ASP A 19 -21.90 9.87 24.63
C ASP A 19 -22.50 10.28 23.26
N LEU A 20 -22.15 9.61 22.18
CA LEU A 20 -22.80 9.80 20.88
C LEU A 20 -24.28 9.37 20.89
N THR A 21 -24.62 8.29 21.58
CA THR A 21 -26.00 7.78 21.66
C THR A 21 -26.89 8.66 22.50
N ARG A 22 -26.37 9.33 23.52
CA ARG A 22 -27.13 10.24 24.40
C ARG A 22 -27.47 11.59 23.76
N ARG A 23 -26.67 12.08 22.82
CA ARG A 23 -26.90 13.36 22.13
C ARG A 23 -27.98 13.32 21.05
N LEU A 24 -28.36 12.12 20.61
CA LEU A 24 -29.37 11.91 19.57
C LEU A 24 -30.82 11.82 20.11
N PHE A 25 -31.03 11.87 21.44
CA PHE A 25 -32.37 11.64 22.04
C PHE A 25 -33.07 12.87 22.61
N LEU A 26 -32.48 14.08 22.54
CA LEU A 26 -33.08 15.31 23.10
C LEU A 26 -33.17 16.45 22.06
N GLY A 27 -33.87 16.20 20.97
CA GLY A 27 -34.18 17.23 19.97
C GLY A 27 -35.35 16.81 19.11
N GLY A 28 -36.52 16.79 19.68
CA GLY A 28 -37.74 16.66 18.88
C GLY A 28 -38.05 17.95 18.15
N LEU A 29 -38.10 17.94 16.81
CA LEU A 29 -39.14 18.55 15.98
C LEU A 29 -39.01 18.09 14.53
N ALA A 30 -40.15 17.85 13.91
CA ALA A 30 -40.35 17.32 12.59
C ALA A 30 -39.52 17.99 11.49
N GLY A 31 -38.84 17.19 10.69
CA GLY A 31 -38.13 17.60 9.47
C GLY A 31 -37.49 16.39 8.80
N SER A 32 -38.16 15.88 7.75
CA SER A 32 -37.68 14.93 6.72
C SER A 32 -36.52 14.05 7.11
N LEU A 33 -36.84 12.79 7.43
CA LEU A 33 -35.92 11.68 7.50
C LEU A 33 -35.29 11.49 6.10
N SER A 34 -34.19 12.17 5.84
CA SER A 34 -33.29 11.77 4.76
C SER A 34 -32.75 10.41 5.14
N ILE A 35 -33.28 9.37 4.53
CA ILE A 35 -32.73 8.02 4.58
C ILE A 35 -31.33 8.11 3.99
N PHE A 36 -30.31 8.40 4.81
CA PHE A 36 -28.94 8.14 4.45
C PHE A 36 -28.84 6.63 4.26
N SER A 37 -28.90 6.24 3.01
CA SER A 37 -28.78 4.86 2.59
C SER A 37 -27.46 4.30 3.17
N LYS A 38 -27.57 3.33 4.06
CA LYS A 38 -26.42 2.59 4.62
C LYS A 38 -25.59 1.88 3.53
N SER A 39 -26.07 1.90 2.28
CA SER A 39 -25.38 1.36 1.11
C SER A 39 -24.12 2.13 0.72
N SER A 40 -24.03 3.44 0.97
CA SER A 40 -22.88 4.24 0.50
C SER A 40 -21.59 3.98 1.28
N LEU A 41 -21.67 3.67 2.58
CA LEU A 41 -20.47 3.42 3.39
C LEU A 41 -19.95 1.98 3.20
N ALA A 42 -20.83 1.01 3.05
CA ALA A 42 -20.46 -0.38 2.75
C ALA A 42 -19.91 -0.53 1.32
N GLU A 43 -20.41 0.27 0.36
CA GLU A 43 -19.96 0.27 -1.03
C GLU A 43 -18.59 0.94 -1.20
N GLN A 44 -18.25 1.91 -0.35
CA GLN A 44 -16.90 2.50 -0.30
C GLN A 44 -15.85 1.57 0.34
N LEU A 45 -16.27 0.66 1.23
CA LEU A 45 -15.38 -0.32 1.89
C LEU A 45 -15.14 -1.58 1.06
N SER A 46 -15.87 -1.82 -0.03
CA SER A 46 -15.83 -3.07 -0.81
C SER A 46 -15.21 -2.95 -2.21
N LYS A 47 -14.57 -1.83 -2.57
CA LYS A 47 -13.76 -1.81 -3.78
C LYS A 47 -12.51 -2.62 -3.54
N GLU A 48 -12.54 -3.89 -3.94
CA GLU A 48 -11.33 -4.71 -4.02
C GLU A 48 -10.27 -3.94 -4.81
N LYS A 49 -9.12 -3.74 -4.20
CA LYS A 49 -8.02 -3.04 -4.85
C LYS A 49 -7.51 -3.91 -5.99
N PRO A 50 -7.26 -3.35 -7.18
CA PRO A 50 -6.72 -4.09 -8.30
C PRO A 50 -5.45 -4.84 -7.89
N THR A 51 -5.50 -6.17 -7.96
CA THR A 51 -4.41 -7.04 -7.55
C THR A 51 -4.03 -7.94 -8.72
N THR A 52 -2.75 -8.06 -8.98
CA THR A 52 -2.19 -8.99 -9.96
C THR A 52 -1.25 -9.98 -9.29
N VAL A 53 -1.22 -11.21 -9.80
CA VAL A 53 -0.30 -12.25 -9.35
C VAL A 53 0.47 -12.76 -10.56
N SER A 54 1.81 -12.75 -10.48
CA SER A 54 2.66 -13.30 -11.53
C SER A 54 2.75 -14.84 -11.46
N SER A 55 3.33 -15.46 -12.50
CA SER A 55 3.59 -16.91 -12.52
C SER A 55 4.52 -17.38 -11.39
N GLU A 56 5.41 -16.49 -10.93
CA GLU A 56 6.34 -16.74 -9.83
C GLU A 56 5.70 -16.49 -8.45
N GLY A 57 4.42 -16.08 -8.41
CA GLY A 57 3.68 -15.79 -7.19
C GLY A 57 3.91 -14.39 -6.61
N ILE A 58 4.53 -13.47 -7.37
CA ILE A 58 4.67 -12.07 -6.95
C ILE A 58 3.30 -11.41 -6.99
N VAL A 59 2.86 -10.85 -5.86
CA VAL A 59 1.58 -10.17 -5.72
C VAL A 59 1.79 -8.66 -5.77
N ARG A 60 1.03 -7.95 -6.62
CA ARG A 60 1.00 -6.49 -6.69
C ARG A 60 -0.41 -5.99 -6.48
N THR A 61 -0.61 -5.14 -5.48
CA THR A 61 -1.90 -4.53 -5.16
C THR A 61 -1.79 -3.02 -5.31
N VAL A 62 -2.59 -2.43 -6.19
CA VAL A 62 -2.65 -0.97 -6.35
C VAL A 62 -3.37 -0.38 -5.14
N ILE A 63 -2.61 0.33 -4.29
CA ILE A 63 -3.13 0.99 -3.09
C ILE A 63 -3.82 2.30 -3.47
N GLU A 64 -3.16 3.08 -4.34
CA GLU A 64 -3.64 4.37 -4.82
C GLU A 64 -3.32 4.50 -6.31
N ASN A 65 -4.23 5.11 -7.05
CA ASN A 65 -4.05 5.48 -8.45
C ASN A 65 -4.70 6.85 -8.68
N TYR A 66 -3.90 7.84 -9.00
CA TYR A 66 -4.38 9.19 -9.29
C TYR A 66 -3.92 9.62 -10.68
N ALA A 67 -4.86 9.87 -11.57
CA ALA A 67 -4.60 10.40 -12.91
C ALA A 67 -4.74 11.93 -12.91
N ASN A 68 -3.75 12.62 -13.45
CA ASN A 68 -3.77 14.05 -13.69
C ASN A 68 -4.05 14.29 -15.19
N ASP A 69 -5.29 14.65 -15.50
CA ASP A 69 -5.71 14.85 -16.89
C ASP A 69 -5.08 16.10 -17.53
N LEU A 70 -4.56 17.04 -16.74
CA LEU A 70 -3.88 18.23 -17.24
C LEU A 70 -2.46 17.92 -17.74
N THR A 71 -1.74 17.03 -17.07
CA THR A 71 -0.37 16.62 -17.45
C THR A 71 -0.34 15.35 -18.28
N GLY A 72 -1.44 14.58 -18.31
CA GLY A 72 -1.50 13.27 -18.93
C GLY A 72 -0.69 12.22 -18.17
N GLU A 73 -0.42 12.45 -16.89
CA GLU A 73 0.33 11.56 -16.02
C GLU A 73 -0.57 10.85 -15.02
N GLU A 74 -0.05 9.76 -14.51
CA GLU A 74 -0.72 8.90 -13.52
C GLU A 74 0.28 8.57 -12.41
N PHE A 75 -0.08 8.92 -11.17
CA PHE A 75 0.63 8.48 -9.96
C PHE A 75 0.06 7.15 -9.50
N LYS A 76 0.94 6.23 -9.13
CA LYS A 76 0.56 4.94 -8.53
C LYS A 76 1.36 4.69 -7.26
N LEU A 77 0.64 4.20 -6.24
CA LEU A 77 1.22 3.59 -5.06
C LEU A 77 0.81 2.11 -5.05
N VAL A 78 1.78 1.22 -5.09
CA VAL A 78 1.58 -0.22 -5.19
C VAL A 78 2.25 -0.91 -4.01
N MET A 79 1.55 -1.81 -3.35
CA MET A 79 2.14 -2.77 -2.44
C MET A 79 2.55 -4.02 -3.22
N THR A 80 3.78 -4.43 -3.07
CA THR A 80 4.33 -5.62 -3.75
C THR A 80 4.85 -6.60 -2.72
N SER A 81 4.51 -7.89 -2.91
CA SER A 81 4.99 -9.00 -2.08
C SER A 81 5.67 -10.03 -2.96
N TYR A 82 6.88 -10.42 -2.57
CA TYR A 82 7.67 -11.48 -3.19
C TYR A 82 7.72 -12.69 -2.27
N PRO A 83 7.38 -13.88 -2.76
CA PRO A 83 7.63 -15.12 -2.03
C PRO A 83 9.11 -15.32 -1.69
N PRO A 84 9.44 -16.20 -0.73
CA PRO A 84 10.82 -16.57 -0.41
C PRO A 84 11.62 -17.00 -1.64
N GLY A 85 12.82 -16.44 -1.81
CA GLY A 85 13.76 -16.77 -2.89
C GLY A 85 13.38 -16.27 -4.28
N VAL A 86 12.21 -15.65 -4.45
CA VAL A 86 11.73 -15.21 -5.77
C VAL A 86 12.32 -13.86 -6.15
N GLY A 87 12.66 -13.71 -7.43
CA GLY A 87 13.17 -12.47 -8.03
C GLY A 87 12.61 -12.24 -9.42
N LEU A 88 12.93 -11.09 -9.99
CA LEU A 88 12.62 -10.74 -11.36
C LEU A 88 13.81 -11.04 -12.27
N PRO A 89 13.56 -11.40 -13.54
CA PRO A 89 14.57 -11.33 -14.58
C PRO A 89 15.14 -9.90 -14.68
N SER A 90 16.32 -9.77 -15.29
CA SER A 90 16.89 -8.46 -15.57
C SER A 90 15.94 -7.61 -16.43
N HIS A 91 15.68 -6.36 -16.00
CA HIS A 91 14.66 -5.48 -16.60
C HIS A 91 15.06 -4.01 -16.50
N HIS A 92 14.23 -3.13 -17.06
CA HIS A 92 14.37 -1.66 -16.95
C HIS A 92 13.08 -1.06 -16.41
N HIS A 93 13.22 0.05 -15.69
CA HIS A 93 12.08 0.86 -15.26
C HIS A 93 11.85 2.03 -16.22
N PRO A 94 10.59 2.33 -16.62
CA PRO A 94 10.29 3.44 -17.50
C PRO A 94 10.40 4.81 -16.82
N SER A 95 10.29 4.85 -15.50
CA SER A 95 10.41 6.03 -14.65
C SER A 95 11.17 5.73 -13.38
N VAL A 96 11.60 6.79 -12.70
CA VAL A 96 12.09 6.66 -11.31
C VAL A 96 10.93 6.21 -10.42
N ALA A 97 11.20 5.25 -9.55
CA ALA A 97 10.27 4.84 -8.50
C ALA A 97 10.91 5.00 -7.12
N HIS A 98 10.08 5.29 -6.13
CA HIS A 98 10.48 5.36 -4.73
C HIS A 98 9.93 4.16 -3.99
N ASN A 99 10.81 3.43 -3.35
CA ASN A 99 10.47 2.19 -2.66
C ASN A 99 10.69 2.33 -1.16
N TYR A 100 9.85 1.67 -0.37
CA TYR A 100 9.99 1.55 1.08
C TYR A 100 9.70 0.12 1.52
N VAL A 101 10.68 -0.53 2.14
CA VAL A 101 10.57 -1.92 2.58
C VAL A 101 9.75 -1.99 3.86
N LEU A 102 8.67 -2.77 3.83
CA LEU A 102 7.78 -3.00 4.97
C LEU A 102 8.21 -4.24 5.77
N GLU A 103 8.64 -5.30 5.07
CA GLU A 103 8.99 -6.58 5.66
C GLU A 103 10.08 -7.27 4.81
N GLY A 104 10.98 -7.98 5.47
CA GLY A 104 12.03 -8.76 4.82
C GLY A 104 13.20 -7.91 4.34
N VAL A 105 13.86 -8.38 3.29
CA VAL A 105 15.07 -7.78 2.70
C VAL A 105 14.94 -7.80 1.17
N ALA A 106 15.18 -6.67 0.52
CA ALA A 106 15.32 -6.60 -0.93
C ALA A 106 16.81 -6.64 -1.30
N GLU A 107 17.20 -7.54 -2.20
CA GLU A 107 18.51 -7.60 -2.83
C GLU A 107 18.42 -6.97 -4.21
N SER A 108 19.24 -5.95 -4.47
CA SER A 108 19.16 -5.12 -5.69
C SER A 108 20.56 -4.81 -6.23
N ARG A 109 20.70 -4.91 -7.56
CA ARG A 109 21.89 -4.43 -8.27
C ARG A 109 21.51 -3.88 -9.64
N TYR A 110 21.90 -2.65 -9.89
CA TYR A 110 21.88 -2.03 -11.21
C TYR A 110 23.19 -2.24 -11.95
N ALA A 111 23.16 -2.14 -13.27
CA ALA A 111 24.35 -2.24 -14.11
C ALA A 111 25.43 -1.26 -13.65
N ARG A 112 26.65 -1.75 -13.46
CA ARG A 112 27.82 -1.01 -12.99
C ARG A 112 27.76 -0.53 -11.53
N GLU A 113 26.78 -1.00 -10.74
CA GLU A 113 26.70 -0.72 -9.32
C GLU A 113 27.05 -1.96 -8.47
N GLU A 114 27.34 -1.72 -7.22
CA GLU A 114 27.52 -2.78 -6.23
C GLU A 114 26.16 -3.37 -5.82
N LEU A 115 26.21 -4.61 -5.34
CA LEU A 115 25.05 -5.28 -4.77
C LEU A 115 24.64 -4.58 -3.47
N LYS A 116 23.37 -4.22 -3.37
CA LYS A 116 22.78 -3.54 -2.21
C LYS A 116 21.68 -4.40 -1.58
N PHE A 117 21.52 -4.24 -0.28
CA PHE A 117 20.47 -4.87 0.50
C PHE A 117 19.70 -3.79 1.24
N PHE A 118 18.36 -3.82 1.12
CA PHE A 118 17.46 -2.88 1.79
C PHE A 118 16.54 -3.67 2.71
N LYS A 119 16.56 -3.34 4.01
CA LYS A 119 15.81 -4.03 5.06
C LYS A 119 14.51 -3.28 5.37
N ALA A 120 13.61 -3.93 6.11
CA ALA A 120 12.42 -3.30 6.65
C ALA A 120 12.74 -1.97 7.35
N GLY A 121 12.01 -0.90 6.99
CA GLY A 121 12.24 0.47 7.42
C GLY A 121 13.16 1.30 6.52
N GLU A 122 13.80 0.69 5.53
CA GLU A 122 14.70 1.40 4.61
C GLU A 122 14.00 1.73 3.28
N SER A 123 14.47 2.81 2.64
CA SER A 123 13.98 3.27 1.34
C SER A 123 15.09 3.24 0.30
N TYR A 124 14.71 3.07 -0.96
CA TYR A 124 15.60 3.13 -2.12
C TYR A 124 14.85 3.64 -3.35
N GLN A 125 15.60 3.98 -4.40
CA GLN A 125 15.04 4.42 -5.67
C GLN A 125 15.37 3.44 -6.79
N ASP A 126 14.39 3.18 -7.64
CA ASP A 126 14.62 2.54 -8.92
C ASP A 126 15.04 3.60 -9.95
N MET A 127 16.04 3.25 -10.76
CA MET A 127 16.60 4.15 -11.76
C MET A 127 15.91 3.96 -13.13
N ALA A 128 15.38 5.05 -13.68
CA ALA A 128 14.78 5.02 -15.02
C ALA A 128 15.82 4.70 -16.08
N GLY A 129 15.49 3.78 -16.99
CA GLY A 129 16.29 3.45 -18.18
C GLY A 129 17.61 2.73 -17.90
N VAL A 130 17.97 2.49 -16.64
CA VAL A 130 19.18 1.72 -16.27
C VAL A 130 18.79 0.26 -16.07
N GLN A 131 19.64 -0.66 -16.55
CA GLN A 131 19.38 -2.09 -16.39
C GLN A 131 19.43 -2.50 -14.92
N HIS A 132 18.32 -3.00 -14.39
CA HIS A 132 18.21 -3.63 -13.08
C HIS A 132 18.54 -5.11 -13.24
N GLU A 133 19.80 -5.45 -12.96
CA GLU A 133 20.33 -6.79 -13.21
C GLU A 133 19.84 -7.82 -12.21
N ILE A 134 19.70 -7.39 -10.94
CA ILE A 134 19.25 -8.24 -9.83
C ILE A 134 18.20 -7.48 -9.03
N PHE A 135 17.03 -8.07 -8.90
CA PHE A 135 16.06 -7.71 -7.88
C PHE A 135 15.35 -8.96 -7.38
N ARG A 136 15.50 -9.27 -6.09
CA ARG A 136 14.90 -10.47 -5.51
C ARG A 136 14.70 -10.36 -3.98
N ASN A 137 13.89 -11.26 -3.46
CA ASN A 137 13.87 -11.64 -2.06
C ASN A 137 14.98 -12.69 -1.82
N PRO A 138 16.08 -12.38 -1.12
CA PRO A 138 17.15 -13.34 -0.85
C PRO A 138 16.79 -14.34 0.25
N ASP A 139 15.79 -14.02 1.09
CA ASP A 139 15.33 -14.90 2.16
C ASP A 139 14.64 -16.14 1.58
N ARG A 140 14.84 -17.29 2.19
CA ARG A 140 14.27 -18.58 1.74
C ARG A 140 13.03 -18.97 2.53
N ASP A 141 12.74 -18.29 3.63
CA ASP A 141 11.71 -18.68 4.60
C ASP A 141 10.66 -17.58 4.80
N ALA A 142 11.05 -16.30 4.64
CA ALA A 142 10.18 -15.15 4.87
C ALA A 142 9.91 -14.36 3.58
N PRO A 143 8.72 -13.72 3.43
CA PRO A 143 8.41 -12.88 2.29
C PRO A 143 9.16 -11.55 2.35
N LEU A 144 9.32 -10.91 1.20
CA LEU A 144 9.66 -9.50 1.07
C LEU A 144 8.37 -8.73 0.75
N GLN A 145 8.08 -7.66 1.52
CA GLN A 145 6.99 -6.73 1.21
C GLN A 145 7.53 -5.31 1.15
N TYR A 146 7.12 -4.55 0.14
CA TYR A 146 7.50 -3.14 0.01
C TYR A 146 6.42 -2.34 -0.72
N LEU A 147 6.43 -1.02 -0.47
CA LEU A 147 5.66 -0.06 -1.24
C LEU A 147 6.53 0.48 -2.37
N ILE A 148 5.93 0.67 -3.54
CA ILE A 148 6.52 1.36 -4.67
C ILE A 148 5.61 2.51 -5.11
N ALA A 149 6.16 3.73 -5.16
CA ALA A 149 5.50 4.93 -5.62
C ALA A 149 6.18 5.47 -6.88
N TYR A 150 5.41 5.72 -7.94
CA TYR A 150 5.93 6.22 -9.22
C TYR A 150 4.90 7.03 -9.96
N THR A 151 5.40 7.86 -10.90
CA THR A 151 4.57 8.60 -11.85
C THR A 151 4.98 8.21 -13.26
N VAL A 152 3.99 7.88 -14.08
CA VAL A 152 4.15 7.49 -15.49
C VAL A 152 3.13 8.21 -16.36
N LYS A 153 3.30 8.16 -17.67
CA LYS A 153 2.24 8.58 -18.60
C LYS A 153 1.02 7.70 -18.43
N LYS A 154 -0.16 8.29 -18.49
CA LYS A 154 -1.44 7.59 -18.33
C LYS A 154 -1.54 6.37 -19.24
N GLY A 155 -1.80 5.20 -18.64
CA GLY A 155 -1.89 3.92 -19.35
C GLY A 155 -0.56 3.23 -19.64
N GLN A 156 0.58 3.77 -19.24
CA GLN A 156 1.86 3.09 -19.32
C GLN A 156 1.99 1.98 -18.24
N PRO A 157 2.41 0.77 -18.61
CA PRO A 157 2.79 -0.24 -17.63
C PRO A 157 4.09 0.16 -16.92
N ILE A 158 4.31 -0.40 -15.74
CA ILE A 158 5.58 -0.39 -15.01
C ILE A 158 6.36 -1.63 -15.33
#